data_d8ea28f5e47ff3ff2f57691aeb4d966a
#
_entry.id   d8ea28f5e47ff3ff2f57691aeb4d966a
#
_cell.length_a   1.000
_cell.length_b   1.000
_cell.length_c   1.000
_cell.angle_alpha   90.00
_cell.angle_beta   90.00
_cell.angle_gamma   90.00
#
_symmetry.space_group_name_H-M   'P 1'
#
loop_
_entity.id
_entity.type
_entity.pdbx_description
1 polymer ?
#
loop_
_entity_poly.entity_id
_entity_poly.type
_entity_poly.pdbx_seq_one_letter_code
_entity_poly.pdbx_strand_id
1 'polypeptide(L)'
;MTGAGGYPLNVRIWQAPRPAASIVMLHGLISHSGWLAPIAERLAVGGVTAICPDRRGSGANPPPRGDAPSATALLEDLDAVLDHFTENGTSPHLAGFCWGAAYAIHYLALRERPVSSLALLAPSIVPAAAVRAQSLVTGSSGDATEDPAIAPDAFTRGPAYEQVIVPDSLRLRKLSPRLYGILAEFAFMIGAKATRLTPPTLVVLAEADRVVDNAATKRLFDAMRASPKELRAVPGEHGVQFDAPDEVADMLHNWVASLSP
;
A
#
# COMPACT_ATOMS: atom_id res chain seq x y z
N MET A 1 14.27 -1.27 -12.34
CA MET A 1 13.51 -1.54 -13.59
C MET A 1 13.04 -0.22 -14.22
N THR A 2 12.37 -0.26 -15.35
CA THR A 2 11.94 0.95 -16.08
C THR A 2 10.42 1.05 -16.04
N GLY A 3 9.92 2.17 -15.52
CA GLY A 3 8.50 2.51 -15.51
C GLY A 3 8.09 3.42 -16.64
N ALA A 4 6.94 4.06 -16.50
CA ALA A 4 6.32 4.95 -17.49
C ALA A 4 7.27 6.06 -17.95
N GLY A 5 7.31 6.30 -19.26
CA GLY A 5 8.17 7.33 -19.85
C GLY A 5 9.66 7.14 -19.63
N GLY A 6 10.12 5.90 -19.40
CA GLY A 6 11.53 5.60 -19.17
C GLY A 6 12.03 5.92 -17.76
N TYR A 7 11.13 6.20 -16.81
CA TYR A 7 11.49 6.53 -15.43
C TYR A 7 12.10 5.32 -14.71
N PRO A 8 13.30 5.44 -14.09
CA PRO A 8 13.88 4.34 -13.35
C PRO A 8 13.12 4.11 -12.04
N LEU A 9 12.62 2.89 -11.85
CA LEU A 9 11.93 2.46 -10.64
C LEU A 9 12.86 1.59 -9.78
N ASN A 10 13.04 1.97 -8.53
CA ASN A 10 13.66 1.12 -7.53
C ASN A 10 12.66 0.06 -7.09
N VAL A 11 13.07 -1.19 -7.14
CA VAL A 11 12.26 -2.33 -6.66
C VAL A 11 13.12 -3.17 -5.75
N ARG A 12 12.69 -3.36 -4.51
CA ARG A 12 13.32 -4.30 -3.58
C ARG A 12 12.65 -5.66 -3.72
N ILE A 13 13.44 -6.71 -3.76
CA ILE A 13 12.96 -8.08 -3.91
C ILE A 13 13.54 -8.91 -2.77
N TRP A 14 12.68 -9.55 -2.02
CA TRP A 14 13.02 -10.61 -1.08
C TRP A 14 12.66 -11.93 -1.73
N GLN A 15 13.67 -12.52 -2.37
CA GLN A 15 13.52 -13.76 -3.14
C GLN A 15 13.35 -14.94 -2.21
N ALA A 16 12.26 -15.70 -2.37
CA ALA A 16 12.10 -16.97 -1.70
C ALA A 16 13.07 -18.01 -2.29
N PRO A 17 13.74 -18.85 -1.46
CA PRO A 17 14.65 -19.88 -1.97
C PRO A 17 13.97 -20.90 -2.89
N ARG A 18 12.69 -21.16 -2.64
CA ARG A 18 11.82 -22.02 -3.46
C ARG A 18 10.47 -21.34 -3.57
N PRO A 19 10.30 -20.45 -4.54
CA PRO A 19 9.08 -19.67 -4.65
C PRO A 19 7.89 -20.54 -5.03
N ALA A 20 6.86 -20.54 -4.18
CA ALA A 20 5.55 -21.10 -4.48
C ALA A 20 4.62 -20.05 -5.08
N ALA A 21 4.85 -18.79 -4.77
CA ALA A 21 4.09 -17.64 -5.27
C ALA A 21 4.92 -16.34 -5.20
N SER A 22 4.42 -15.29 -5.83
CA SER A 22 4.95 -13.93 -5.70
C SER A 22 3.86 -12.94 -5.30
N ILE A 23 4.26 -11.92 -4.54
CA ILE A 23 3.37 -10.84 -4.10
C ILE A 23 4.02 -9.48 -4.34
N VAL A 24 3.32 -8.59 -5.06
CA VAL A 24 3.71 -7.18 -5.20
C VAL A 24 3.11 -6.40 -4.05
N MET A 25 3.95 -5.68 -3.28
CA MET A 25 3.55 -4.97 -2.06
C MET A 25 3.75 -3.47 -2.22
N LEU A 26 2.65 -2.71 -2.23
CA LEU A 26 2.63 -1.26 -2.40
C LEU A 26 2.67 -0.57 -1.04
N HIS A 27 3.64 0.30 -0.84
CA HIS A 27 3.84 1.05 0.41
C HIS A 27 2.89 2.24 0.56
N GLY A 28 2.77 2.76 1.78
CA GLY A 28 1.94 3.92 2.14
C GLY A 28 2.44 5.25 1.57
N LEU A 29 1.73 6.34 1.89
CA LEU A 29 1.97 7.66 1.29
C LEU A 29 3.38 8.20 1.57
N ILE A 30 3.77 8.25 2.85
CA ILE A 30 5.05 8.85 3.26
C ILE A 30 6.20 7.85 3.36
N SER A 31 5.91 6.56 3.23
CA SER A 31 6.86 5.46 3.36
C SER A 31 7.54 5.10 2.04
N HIS A 32 8.25 4.00 2.04
CA HIS A 32 8.90 3.39 0.88
C HIS A 32 9.02 1.88 1.09
N SER A 33 9.52 1.17 0.08
CA SER A 33 9.67 -0.30 0.10
C SER A 33 10.40 -0.84 1.33
N GLY A 34 11.36 -0.09 1.89
CA GLY A 34 12.11 -0.49 3.07
C GLY A 34 11.27 -0.65 4.34
N TRP A 35 10.13 0.04 4.45
CA TRP A 35 9.22 -0.12 5.59
C TRP A 35 8.47 -1.46 5.56
N LEU A 36 8.48 -2.14 4.43
CA LEU A 36 7.83 -3.44 4.25
C LEU A 36 8.77 -4.62 4.56
N ALA A 37 10.07 -4.34 4.80
CA ALA A 37 11.08 -5.36 5.06
C ALA A 37 10.69 -6.38 6.13
N PRO A 38 10.15 -5.98 7.32
CA PRO A 38 9.83 -6.95 8.35
C PRO A 38 8.86 -8.05 7.91
N ILE A 39 7.89 -7.70 7.05
CA ILE A 39 6.93 -8.67 6.49
C ILE A 39 7.54 -9.40 5.29
N ALA A 40 8.22 -8.69 4.40
CA ALA A 40 8.77 -9.24 3.17
C ALA A 40 9.81 -10.34 3.43
N GLU A 41 10.65 -10.16 4.45
CA GLU A 41 11.64 -11.15 4.89
C GLU A 41 10.97 -12.45 5.35
N ARG A 42 9.90 -12.36 6.14
CA ARG A 42 9.14 -13.52 6.61
C ARG A 42 8.42 -14.24 5.49
N LEU A 43 7.81 -13.50 4.57
CA LEU A 43 7.17 -14.07 3.38
C LEU A 43 8.17 -14.85 2.54
N ALA A 44 9.38 -14.31 2.33
CA ALA A 44 10.42 -14.99 1.57
C ALA A 44 10.88 -16.29 2.24
N VAL A 45 11.04 -16.30 3.57
CA VAL A 45 11.32 -17.53 4.34
C VAL A 45 10.18 -18.54 4.20
N GLY A 46 8.93 -18.08 4.16
CA GLY A 46 7.74 -18.91 3.96
C GLY A 46 7.50 -19.37 2.51
N GLY A 47 8.37 -19.04 1.56
CA GLY A 47 8.23 -19.49 0.16
C GLY A 47 7.44 -18.51 -0.73
N VAL A 48 7.14 -17.30 -0.29
CA VAL A 48 6.49 -16.26 -1.10
C VAL A 48 7.50 -15.16 -1.42
N THR A 49 7.85 -15.01 -2.69
CA THR A 49 8.72 -13.90 -3.13
C THR A 49 8.00 -12.57 -2.98
N ALA A 50 8.55 -11.65 -2.17
CA ALA A 50 8.00 -10.33 -1.97
C ALA A 50 8.70 -9.30 -2.87
N ILE A 51 7.91 -8.56 -3.65
CA ILE A 51 8.33 -7.58 -4.64
C ILE A 51 7.78 -6.23 -4.20
N CYS A 52 8.65 -5.32 -3.78
CA CYS A 52 8.27 -4.06 -3.17
C CYS A 52 8.82 -2.88 -3.99
N PRO A 53 8.06 -2.37 -4.96
CA PRO A 53 8.45 -1.19 -5.71
C PRO A 53 8.36 0.07 -4.83
N ASP A 54 9.32 0.97 -4.97
CA ASP A 54 9.15 2.35 -4.53
C ASP A 54 8.24 3.08 -5.53
N ARG A 55 7.14 3.66 -5.05
CA ARG A 55 6.29 4.51 -5.88
C ARG A 55 7.12 5.68 -6.44
N ARG A 56 6.89 6.07 -7.70
CA ARG A 56 7.51 7.26 -8.31
C ARG A 56 7.53 8.44 -7.32
N GLY A 57 8.67 9.13 -7.21
CA GLY A 57 8.89 10.22 -6.28
C GLY A 57 9.05 9.82 -4.80
N SER A 58 9.10 8.51 -4.49
CA SER A 58 9.30 7.99 -3.12
C SER A 58 10.58 7.14 -3.03
N GLY A 59 10.99 6.84 -1.82
CA GLY A 59 12.06 5.90 -1.52
C GLY A 59 13.38 6.26 -2.18
N ALA A 60 14.02 5.28 -2.80
CA ALA A 60 15.29 5.44 -3.50
C ALA A 60 15.16 5.86 -4.98
N ASN A 61 13.95 6.15 -5.43
CA ASN A 61 13.72 6.67 -6.77
C ASN A 61 14.36 8.07 -6.96
N PRO A 62 14.75 8.43 -8.19
CA PRO A 62 15.29 9.75 -8.47
C PRO A 62 14.27 10.88 -8.23
N PRO A 63 14.73 12.11 -8.00
CA PRO A 63 13.85 13.29 -7.88
C PRO A 63 13.04 13.55 -9.16
N PRO A 64 11.94 14.33 -9.06
CA PRO A 64 11.51 15.08 -7.88
C PRO A 64 10.85 14.17 -6.83
N ARG A 65 11.17 14.42 -5.55
CA ARG A 65 10.59 13.67 -4.43
C ARG A 65 9.21 14.21 -4.07
N GLY A 66 8.31 13.31 -3.64
CA GLY A 66 6.96 13.68 -3.26
C GLY A 66 6.12 14.20 -4.43
N ASP A 67 6.43 13.77 -5.65
CA ASP A 67 5.77 14.22 -6.87
C ASP A 67 5.55 13.05 -7.86
N ALA A 68 4.57 13.22 -8.73
CA ALA A 68 4.33 12.38 -9.89
C ALA A 68 3.69 13.20 -11.01
N PRO A 69 3.96 12.92 -12.30
CA PRO A 69 3.45 13.75 -13.39
C PRO A 69 1.92 13.63 -13.55
N SER A 70 1.34 12.47 -13.28
CA SER A 70 -0.11 12.20 -13.34
C SER A 70 -0.47 10.89 -12.62
N ALA A 71 -1.76 10.70 -12.35
CA ALA A 71 -2.29 9.41 -11.90
C ALA A 71 -2.00 8.31 -12.93
N THR A 72 -2.16 8.60 -14.21
CA THR A 72 -1.87 7.66 -15.31
C THR A 72 -0.43 7.15 -15.26
N ALA A 73 0.56 8.01 -15.04
CA ALA A 73 1.96 7.59 -14.95
C ALA A 73 2.21 6.63 -13.78
N LEU A 74 1.52 6.82 -12.64
CA LEU A 74 1.58 5.88 -11.53
C LEU A 74 0.97 4.52 -11.92
N LEU A 75 -0.18 4.52 -12.61
CA LEU A 75 -0.81 3.28 -13.07
C LEU A 75 0.07 2.53 -14.07
N GLU A 76 0.70 3.23 -15.02
CA GLU A 76 1.64 2.66 -15.98
C GLU A 76 2.92 2.14 -15.32
N ASP A 77 3.40 2.78 -14.24
CA ASP A 77 4.51 2.24 -13.44
C ASP A 77 4.13 0.89 -12.82
N LEU A 78 2.91 0.77 -12.31
CA LEU A 78 2.43 -0.50 -11.74
C LEU A 78 2.16 -1.54 -12.84
N ASP A 79 1.68 -1.14 -14.03
CA ASP A 79 1.60 -2.02 -15.20
C ASP A 79 2.98 -2.64 -15.47
N ALA A 80 4.04 -1.83 -15.55
CA ALA A 80 5.39 -2.29 -15.81
C ALA A 80 5.91 -3.26 -14.74
N VAL A 81 5.60 -3.01 -13.45
CA VAL A 81 5.95 -3.92 -12.36
C VAL A 81 5.23 -5.26 -12.51
N LEU A 82 3.92 -5.24 -12.69
CA LEU A 82 3.11 -6.46 -12.79
C LEU A 82 3.44 -7.26 -14.05
N ASP A 83 3.74 -6.58 -15.18
CA ASP A 83 4.18 -7.26 -16.41
C ASP A 83 5.50 -8.01 -16.20
N HIS A 84 6.46 -7.33 -15.55
CA HIS A 84 7.78 -7.91 -15.33
C HIS A 84 7.75 -9.16 -14.43
N PHE A 85 6.82 -9.20 -13.46
CA PHE A 85 6.73 -10.30 -12.49
C PHE A 85 5.55 -11.25 -12.76
N THR A 86 4.87 -11.15 -13.90
CA THR A 86 3.94 -12.17 -14.38
C THR A 86 4.73 -13.28 -15.06
N GLU A 87 4.75 -14.46 -14.47
CA GLU A 87 5.51 -15.61 -14.96
C GLU A 87 4.57 -16.72 -15.45
N ASN A 88 4.83 -17.25 -16.64
CA ASN A 88 4.06 -18.35 -17.23
C ASN A 88 2.53 -18.12 -17.24
N GLY A 89 2.11 -16.85 -17.39
CA GLY A 89 0.69 -16.48 -17.38
C GLY A 89 0.07 -16.39 -15.97
N THR A 90 0.85 -16.64 -14.92
CA THR A 90 0.39 -16.47 -13.53
C THR A 90 0.72 -15.07 -13.04
N SER A 91 -0.31 -14.30 -12.73
CA SER A 91 -0.17 -12.97 -12.17
C SER A 91 0.25 -13.04 -10.69
N PRO A 92 1.08 -12.12 -10.20
CA PRO A 92 1.39 -12.05 -8.78
C PRO A 92 0.15 -11.68 -7.94
N HIS A 93 0.19 -11.99 -6.65
CA HIS A 93 -0.71 -11.40 -5.68
C HIS A 93 -0.36 -9.92 -5.53
N LEU A 94 -1.35 -9.08 -5.19
CA LEU A 94 -1.16 -7.65 -4.96
C LEU A 94 -1.52 -7.31 -3.52
N ALA A 95 -0.63 -6.62 -2.81
CA ALA A 95 -0.90 -6.11 -1.48
C ALA A 95 -0.67 -4.59 -1.43
N GLY A 96 -1.49 -3.88 -0.65
CA GLY A 96 -1.32 -2.45 -0.43
C GLY A 96 -1.42 -2.08 1.04
N PHE A 97 -0.48 -1.27 1.52
CA PHE A 97 -0.46 -0.71 2.87
C PHE A 97 -0.96 0.73 2.87
N CYS A 98 -1.88 1.08 3.78
CA CYS A 98 -2.33 2.45 3.92
C CYS A 98 -2.81 3.03 2.58
N TRP A 99 -2.18 4.10 2.10
CA TRP A 99 -2.45 4.67 0.78
C TRP A 99 -2.10 3.71 -0.37
N GLY A 100 -1.14 2.80 -0.19
CA GLY A 100 -0.86 1.74 -1.16
C GLY A 100 -2.07 0.84 -1.42
N ALA A 101 -2.96 0.67 -0.44
CA ALA A 101 -4.23 -0.03 -0.62
C ALA A 101 -5.20 0.78 -1.50
N ALA A 102 -5.29 2.10 -1.30
CA ALA A 102 -6.08 2.97 -2.18
C ALA A 102 -5.54 2.95 -3.62
N TYR A 103 -4.22 2.93 -3.77
CA TYR A 103 -3.57 2.79 -5.07
C TYR A 103 -3.93 1.46 -5.75
N ALA A 104 -3.83 0.34 -5.04
CA ALA A 104 -4.22 -0.97 -5.57
C ALA A 104 -5.70 -1.02 -6.00
N ILE A 105 -6.61 -0.49 -5.18
CA ILE A 105 -8.03 -0.41 -5.51
C ILE A 105 -8.27 0.43 -6.77
N HIS A 106 -7.66 1.63 -6.83
CA HIS A 106 -7.82 2.52 -7.98
C HIS A 106 -7.27 1.88 -9.25
N TYR A 107 -6.09 1.25 -9.15
CA TYR A 107 -5.47 0.53 -10.25
C TYR A 107 -6.38 -0.58 -10.80
N LEU A 108 -6.83 -1.50 -9.96
CA LEU A 108 -7.67 -2.62 -10.37
C LEU A 108 -9.05 -2.17 -10.92
N ALA A 109 -9.57 -1.06 -10.43
CA ALA A 109 -10.84 -0.51 -10.92
C ALA A 109 -10.74 0.11 -12.32
N LEU A 110 -9.54 0.52 -12.76
CA LEU A 110 -9.33 1.18 -14.05
C LEU A 110 -8.62 0.30 -15.09
N ARG A 111 -7.78 -0.63 -14.67
CA ARG A 111 -6.96 -1.45 -15.58
C ARG A 111 -7.56 -2.80 -15.90
N GLU A 112 -8.60 -3.23 -15.18
CA GLU A 112 -9.24 -4.56 -15.36
C GLU A 112 -8.21 -5.70 -15.44
N ARG A 113 -7.05 -5.50 -14.81
CA ARG A 113 -5.92 -6.43 -14.90
C ARG A 113 -6.09 -7.57 -13.90
N PRO A 114 -5.87 -8.82 -14.32
CA PRO A 114 -5.92 -9.94 -13.40
C PRO A 114 -4.77 -9.87 -12.38
N VAL A 115 -5.09 -10.12 -11.13
CA VAL A 115 -4.15 -10.44 -10.06
C VAL A 115 -4.64 -11.72 -9.38
N SER A 116 -3.72 -12.52 -8.83
CA SER A 116 -4.11 -13.77 -8.14
C SER A 116 -4.98 -13.51 -6.91
N SER A 117 -4.69 -12.44 -6.18
CA SER A 117 -5.55 -11.90 -5.11
C SER A 117 -5.15 -10.48 -4.74
N LEU A 118 -5.95 -9.85 -3.89
CA LEU A 118 -5.71 -8.54 -3.32
C LEU A 118 -5.64 -8.64 -1.79
N ALA A 119 -4.63 -8.01 -1.17
CA ALA A 119 -4.55 -7.81 0.27
C ALA A 119 -4.53 -6.31 0.60
N LEU A 120 -5.44 -5.86 1.45
CA LEU A 120 -5.58 -4.46 1.88
C LEU A 120 -5.21 -4.36 3.36
N LEU A 121 -4.08 -3.74 3.67
CA LEU A 121 -3.48 -3.71 5.00
C LEU A 121 -3.58 -2.31 5.59
N ALA A 122 -4.31 -2.15 6.69
CA ALA A 122 -4.67 -0.86 7.27
C ALA A 122 -5.10 0.16 6.18
N PRO A 123 -6.10 -0.17 5.32
CA PRO A 123 -6.33 0.52 4.05
C PRO A 123 -6.86 1.94 4.25
N SER A 124 -6.18 2.92 3.66
CA SER A 124 -6.59 4.34 3.68
C SER A 124 -7.74 4.59 2.70
N ILE A 125 -8.90 4.01 2.99
CA ILE A 125 -10.14 4.19 2.20
C ILE A 125 -11.01 5.25 2.84
N VAL A 126 -11.20 5.19 4.15
CA VAL A 126 -11.93 6.19 4.92
C VAL A 126 -11.04 6.70 6.03
N PRO A 127 -10.47 7.92 5.89
CA PRO A 127 -9.64 8.51 6.94
C PRO A 127 -10.43 8.73 8.23
N ALA A 128 -9.77 8.57 9.38
CA ALA A 128 -10.34 8.91 10.67
C ALA A 128 -10.71 10.41 10.74
N ALA A 129 -11.67 10.75 11.59
CA ALA A 129 -12.22 12.12 11.66
C ALA A 129 -11.12 13.17 11.92
N ALA A 130 -10.14 12.87 12.80
CA ALA A 130 -9.03 13.77 13.09
C ALA A 130 -8.15 14.03 11.86
N VAL A 131 -7.83 13.00 11.08
CA VAL A 131 -7.05 13.11 9.84
C VAL A 131 -7.79 13.90 8.79
N ARG A 132 -9.11 13.69 8.64
CA ARG A 132 -9.95 14.50 7.73
C ARG A 132 -9.97 15.97 8.11
N ALA A 133 -10.10 16.28 9.39
CA ALA A 133 -10.10 17.66 9.87
C ALA A 133 -8.77 18.37 9.58
N GLN A 134 -7.64 17.70 9.81
CA GLN A 134 -6.31 18.22 9.53
C GLN A 134 -6.08 18.43 8.03
N SER A 135 -6.51 17.50 7.18
CA SER A 135 -6.38 17.61 5.71
C SER A 135 -7.17 18.80 5.14
N LEU A 136 -8.30 19.16 5.75
CA LEU A 136 -9.08 20.36 5.36
C LEU A 136 -8.34 21.67 5.69
N VAL A 137 -7.55 21.68 6.76
CA VAL A 137 -6.76 22.85 7.17
C VAL A 137 -5.52 23.01 6.27
N THR A 138 -4.78 21.92 6.03
CA THR A 138 -3.55 21.97 5.21
C THR A 138 -3.83 22.21 3.73
N GLY A 139 -4.92 21.68 3.19
CA GLY A 139 -5.32 21.87 1.78
C GLY A 139 -5.72 23.31 1.44
N SER A 140 -5.91 24.19 2.44
CA SER A 140 -6.29 25.58 2.25
C SER A 140 -5.11 26.57 2.15
N SER A 141 -3.91 26.15 2.54
CA SER A 141 -2.74 27.07 2.63
C SER A 141 -2.03 27.32 1.30
N GLY A 142 -2.26 26.51 0.26
CA GLY A 142 -1.65 26.71 -1.07
C GLY A 142 -0.12 26.53 -1.10
N ASP A 143 0.52 26.37 0.04
CA ASP A 143 1.96 26.25 0.17
C ASP A 143 2.37 24.77 0.11
N ALA A 144 2.97 24.38 -1.00
CA ALA A 144 3.36 23.00 -1.36
C ALA A 144 4.48 22.39 -0.48
N THR A 145 4.72 22.91 0.71
CA THR A 145 5.91 22.60 1.50
C THR A 145 5.61 21.96 2.85
N GLU A 146 4.35 21.66 3.16
CA GLU A 146 3.97 21.12 4.46
C GLU A 146 4.04 19.59 4.50
N ASP A 147 4.38 19.04 5.67
CA ASP A 147 4.32 17.62 5.95
C ASP A 147 2.91 17.08 5.64
N PRO A 148 2.79 15.87 5.09
CA PRO A 148 1.50 15.21 4.95
C PRO A 148 0.76 15.22 6.28
N ALA A 149 -0.56 15.43 6.25
CA ALA A 149 -1.42 15.56 7.42
C ALA A 149 -1.48 14.32 8.34
N ILE A 150 -0.51 13.43 8.25
CA ILE A 150 -0.37 12.21 9.06
C ILE A 150 0.90 12.36 9.88
N ALA A 151 0.74 12.61 11.17
CA ALA A 151 1.86 12.64 12.10
C ALA A 151 2.57 11.27 12.11
N PRO A 152 3.91 11.22 12.07
CA PRO A 152 4.64 9.96 12.01
C PRO A 152 4.36 9.01 13.19
N ASP A 153 4.07 9.56 14.38
CA ASP A 153 3.68 8.79 15.57
C ASP A 153 2.27 8.17 15.48
N ALA A 154 1.50 8.51 14.45
CA ALA A 154 0.23 7.85 14.17
C ALA A 154 0.41 6.44 13.56
N PHE A 155 1.61 6.12 13.06
CA PHE A 155 1.90 4.79 12.51
C PHE A 155 2.21 3.77 13.60
N THR A 156 3.03 4.13 14.57
CA THR A 156 3.37 3.32 15.74
C THR A 156 3.96 4.18 16.85
N ARG A 157 3.71 3.83 18.10
CA ARG A 157 4.38 4.37 19.27
C ARG A 157 5.42 3.41 19.87
N GLY A 158 5.61 2.27 19.21
CA GLY A 158 6.63 1.30 19.59
C GLY A 158 8.04 1.76 19.23
N PRO A 159 9.05 0.92 19.52
CA PRO A 159 10.47 1.22 19.23
C PRO A 159 10.74 1.61 17.79
N ALA A 160 9.97 1.11 16.85
CA ALA A 160 10.12 1.43 15.42
C ALA A 160 9.89 2.91 15.12
N TYR A 161 9.11 3.65 15.93
CA TYR A 161 8.96 5.09 15.76
C TYR A 161 10.31 5.81 15.85
N GLU A 162 11.05 5.61 16.93
CA GLU A 162 12.33 6.28 17.17
C GLU A 162 13.48 5.68 16.33
N GLN A 163 13.45 4.37 16.09
CA GLN A 163 14.57 3.66 15.47
C GLN A 163 14.48 3.62 13.94
N VAL A 164 13.30 3.65 13.38
CA VAL A 164 13.06 3.51 11.94
C VAL A 164 12.43 4.77 11.35
N ILE A 165 11.29 5.23 11.87
CA ILE A 165 10.47 6.27 11.23
C ILE A 165 11.11 7.67 11.36
N VAL A 166 11.56 8.03 12.56
CA VAL A 166 12.13 9.36 12.83
C VAL A 166 13.41 9.62 12.03
N PRO A 167 14.43 8.72 12.07
CA PRO A 167 15.69 8.94 11.37
C PRO A 167 15.63 8.71 9.85
N ASP A 168 14.54 8.15 9.33
CA ASP A 168 14.43 7.77 7.93
C ASP A 168 14.52 8.97 6.98
N SER A 169 15.64 9.07 6.27
CA SER A 169 15.90 10.10 5.25
C SER A 169 15.09 9.89 3.96
N LEU A 170 14.61 8.67 3.71
CA LEU A 170 13.82 8.34 2.53
C LEU A 170 12.32 8.56 2.75
N ARG A 171 11.89 8.79 3.99
CA ARG A 171 10.51 9.17 4.29
C ARG A 171 10.14 10.48 3.59
N LEU A 172 8.97 10.54 2.98
CA LEU A 172 8.49 11.79 2.40
C LEU A 172 8.05 12.76 3.51
N ARG A 173 8.61 13.96 3.46
CA ARG A 173 8.30 15.07 4.36
C ARG A 173 7.53 16.19 3.66
N LYS A 174 7.46 16.15 2.32
CA LYS A 174 6.78 17.15 1.50
C LYS A 174 6.13 16.49 0.30
N LEU A 175 4.96 16.95 -0.07
CA LEU A 175 4.24 16.52 -1.27
C LEU A 175 4.00 17.72 -2.17
N SER A 176 4.11 17.52 -3.49
CA SER A 176 3.77 18.54 -4.46
C SER A 176 2.24 18.77 -4.53
N PRO A 177 1.78 19.99 -4.93
CA PRO A 177 0.35 20.23 -5.20
C PRO A 177 -0.22 19.22 -6.22
N ARG A 178 0.58 18.84 -7.20
CA ARG A 178 0.19 17.86 -8.21
C ARG A 178 -0.05 16.49 -7.59
N LEU A 179 0.83 16.02 -6.70
CA LEU A 179 0.60 14.76 -6.00
C LEU A 179 -0.64 14.82 -5.11
N TYR A 180 -0.92 15.97 -4.45
CA TYR A 180 -2.19 16.15 -3.71
C TYR A 180 -3.40 16.01 -4.62
N GLY A 181 -3.36 16.56 -5.83
CA GLY A 181 -4.41 16.36 -6.84
C GLY A 181 -4.60 14.88 -7.20
N ILE A 182 -3.51 14.13 -7.37
CA ILE A 182 -3.55 12.68 -7.63
C ILE A 182 -4.13 11.92 -6.43
N LEU A 183 -3.78 12.30 -5.19
CA LEU A 183 -4.36 11.68 -3.99
C LEU A 183 -5.88 11.89 -3.94
N ALA A 184 -6.35 13.09 -4.29
CA ALA A 184 -7.78 13.39 -4.37
C ALA A 184 -8.48 12.57 -5.46
N GLU A 185 -7.86 12.41 -6.63
CA GLU A 185 -8.37 11.55 -7.71
C GLU A 185 -8.49 10.09 -7.27
N PHE A 186 -7.49 9.56 -6.57
CA PHE A 186 -7.53 8.19 -6.07
C PHE A 186 -8.60 8.01 -4.99
N ALA A 187 -8.75 8.99 -4.11
CA ALA A 187 -9.79 8.99 -3.08
C ALA A 187 -11.20 9.14 -3.65
N PHE A 188 -11.34 9.78 -4.84
CA PHE A 188 -12.64 9.98 -5.45
C PHE A 188 -13.33 8.65 -5.73
N MET A 189 -14.52 8.48 -5.16
CA MET A 189 -15.33 7.26 -5.26
C MET A 189 -14.59 5.97 -4.86
N ILE A 190 -13.56 6.05 -4.02
CA ILE A 190 -12.75 4.87 -3.64
C ILE A 190 -13.61 3.74 -3.06
N GLY A 191 -14.61 4.06 -2.26
CA GLY A 191 -15.55 3.07 -1.73
C GLY A 191 -16.34 2.36 -2.83
N ALA A 192 -16.86 3.11 -3.81
CA ALA A 192 -17.58 2.51 -4.94
C ALA A 192 -16.67 1.67 -5.85
N LYS A 193 -15.40 2.07 -6.01
CA LYS A 193 -14.40 1.26 -6.71
C LYS A 193 -14.15 -0.05 -5.95
N ALA A 194 -13.88 0.02 -4.64
CA ALA A 194 -13.60 -1.15 -3.82
C ALA A 194 -14.74 -2.18 -3.83
N THR A 195 -16.00 -1.73 -3.76
CA THR A 195 -17.15 -2.64 -3.76
C THR A 195 -17.34 -3.41 -5.07
N ARG A 196 -16.74 -2.95 -6.17
CA ARG A 196 -16.83 -3.59 -7.49
C ARG A 196 -15.73 -4.60 -7.76
N LEU A 197 -14.67 -4.61 -6.95
CA LEU A 197 -13.55 -5.53 -7.13
C LEU A 197 -14.01 -6.98 -6.95
N THR A 198 -13.52 -7.85 -7.82
CA THR A 198 -13.87 -9.27 -7.85
C THR A 198 -12.73 -10.21 -7.42
N PRO A 199 -11.42 -9.81 -7.47
CA PRO A 199 -10.37 -10.72 -7.04
C PRO A 199 -10.57 -11.17 -5.60
N PRO A 200 -10.16 -12.40 -5.25
CA PRO A 200 -10.08 -12.84 -3.86
C PRO A 200 -9.43 -11.76 -2.99
N THR A 201 -10.04 -11.37 -1.88
CA THR A 201 -9.57 -10.19 -1.12
C THR A 201 -9.45 -10.47 0.38
N LEU A 202 -8.25 -10.22 0.92
CA LEU A 202 -7.97 -10.15 2.35
C LEU A 202 -7.96 -8.69 2.80
N VAL A 203 -8.64 -8.36 3.89
CA VAL A 203 -8.53 -7.06 4.56
C VAL A 203 -7.98 -7.26 5.96
N VAL A 204 -6.90 -6.57 6.31
CA VAL A 204 -6.29 -6.60 7.64
C VAL A 204 -6.40 -5.21 8.26
N LEU A 205 -6.99 -5.12 9.44
CA LEU A 205 -7.15 -3.89 10.22
C LEU A 205 -6.15 -3.87 11.38
N ALA A 206 -5.65 -2.69 11.73
CA ALA A 206 -4.98 -2.46 13.00
C ALA A 206 -6.03 -2.14 14.07
N GLU A 207 -6.02 -2.84 15.21
CA GLU A 207 -7.07 -2.68 16.24
C GLU A 207 -7.12 -1.26 16.83
N ALA A 208 -5.95 -0.64 17.01
CA ALA A 208 -5.80 0.70 17.56
C ALA A 208 -5.53 1.78 16.49
N ASP A 209 -5.99 1.58 15.25
CA ASP A 209 -5.74 2.50 14.14
C ASP A 209 -6.33 3.89 14.41
N ARG A 210 -5.48 4.91 14.33
CA ARG A 210 -5.86 6.33 14.51
C ARG A 210 -5.90 7.09 13.18
N VAL A 211 -5.45 6.46 12.10
CA VAL A 211 -5.36 7.08 10.76
C VAL A 211 -6.60 6.79 9.94
N VAL A 212 -7.12 5.56 10.00
CA VAL A 212 -8.29 5.11 9.23
C VAL A 212 -9.47 4.77 10.12
N ASP A 213 -10.67 4.91 9.56
CA ASP A 213 -11.93 4.52 10.22
C ASP A 213 -12.19 3.03 9.98
N ASN A 214 -11.82 2.21 10.97
CA ASN A 214 -12.03 0.76 10.92
C ASN A 214 -13.51 0.37 10.79
N ALA A 215 -14.42 1.12 11.41
CA ALA A 215 -15.85 0.82 11.32
C ALA A 215 -16.38 1.07 9.91
N ALA A 216 -15.93 2.16 9.26
CA ALA A 216 -16.26 2.43 7.87
C ALA A 216 -15.64 1.39 6.93
N THR A 217 -14.40 0.96 7.20
CA THR A 217 -13.72 -0.08 6.42
C THR A 217 -14.45 -1.43 6.53
N LYS A 218 -14.94 -1.80 7.71
CA LYS A 218 -15.76 -3.01 7.90
C LYS A 218 -17.06 -2.96 7.09
N ARG A 219 -17.78 -1.84 7.13
CA ARG A 219 -19.01 -1.66 6.31
C ARG A 219 -18.71 -1.77 4.81
N LEU A 220 -17.57 -1.22 4.38
CA LEU A 220 -17.15 -1.34 2.99
C LEU A 220 -16.81 -2.78 2.62
N PHE A 221 -16.08 -3.50 3.48
CA PHE A 221 -15.76 -4.91 3.29
C PHE A 221 -17.03 -5.76 3.10
N ASP A 222 -18.06 -5.53 3.94
CA ASP A 222 -19.32 -6.26 3.82
C ASP A 222 -19.97 -6.08 2.44
N ALA A 223 -19.85 -4.87 1.87
CA ALA A 223 -20.39 -4.52 0.55
C ALA A 223 -19.52 -4.94 -0.64
N MET A 224 -18.28 -5.43 -0.43
CA MET A 224 -17.39 -5.87 -1.51
C MET A 224 -17.92 -7.13 -2.20
N ARG A 225 -17.79 -7.16 -3.54
CA ARG A 225 -18.16 -8.32 -4.38
C ARG A 225 -17.07 -9.39 -4.45
N ALA A 226 -15.90 -9.11 -3.96
CA ALA A 226 -14.77 -10.05 -3.94
C ALA A 226 -15.19 -11.41 -3.32
N SER A 227 -14.71 -12.50 -3.94
CA SER A 227 -14.99 -13.86 -3.45
C SER A 227 -13.84 -14.80 -3.84
N PRO A 228 -13.24 -15.55 -2.89
CA PRO A 228 -13.45 -15.43 -1.46
C PRO A 228 -13.00 -14.08 -0.89
N LYS A 229 -13.51 -13.69 0.27
CA LYS A 229 -13.03 -12.52 1.00
C LYS A 229 -12.92 -12.80 2.49
N GLU A 230 -11.86 -12.26 3.11
CA GLU A 230 -11.61 -12.38 4.55
C GLU A 230 -11.33 -11.02 5.17
N LEU A 231 -11.80 -10.83 6.41
CA LEU A 231 -11.46 -9.68 7.25
C LEU A 231 -10.76 -10.20 8.50
N ARG A 232 -9.59 -9.65 8.80
CA ARG A 232 -8.78 -9.95 9.97
C ARG A 232 -8.42 -8.66 10.69
N ALA A 233 -8.00 -8.78 11.94
CA ALA A 233 -7.42 -7.67 12.69
C ALA A 233 -6.15 -8.15 13.40
N VAL A 234 -5.21 -7.23 13.55
CA VAL A 234 -3.96 -7.45 14.31
C VAL A 234 -3.86 -6.40 15.41
N PRO A 235 -3.20 -6.72 16.52
CA PRO A 235 -2.91 -5.72 17.55
C PRO A 235 -2.01 -4.61 16.98
N GLY A 236 -2.05 -3.44 17.63
CA GLY A 236 -1.20 -2.31 17.28
C GLY A 236 -1.92 -1.18 16.54
N GLU A 237 -1.13 -0.21 16.13
CA GLU A 237 -1.57 1.01 15.48
C GLU A 237 -1.50 0.88 13.94
N HIS A 238 -1.62 1.99 13.22
CA HIS A 238 -1.70 2.00 11.75
C HIS A 238 -0.52 1.31 11.05
N GLY A 239 0.66 1.33 11.66
CA GLY A 239 1.89 0.71 11.14
C GLY A 239 1.97 -0.78 11.41
N VAL A 240 1.01 -1.57 10.93
CA VAL A 240 0.93 -3.02 11.17
C VAL A 240 2.21 -3.79 10.80
N GLN A 241 3.01 -3.27 9.88
CA GLN A 241 4.30 -3.84 9.49
C GLN A 241 5.38 -3.68 10.57
N PHE A 242 5.15 -2.83 11.56
CA PHE A 242 6.04 -2.61 12.70
C PHE A 242 5.50 -3.24 13.98
N ASP A 243 4.19 -3.14 14.20
CA ASP A 243 3.56 -3.55 15.45
C ASP A 243 3.22 -5.04 15.48
N ALA A 244 2.88 -5.62 14.33
CA ALA A 244 2.47 -7.03 14.20
C ALA A 244 3.04 -7.69 12.92
N PRO A 245 4.36 -7.60 12.65
CA PRO A 245 4.94 -8.09 11.39
C PRO A 245 4.79 -9.60 11.20
N ASP A 246 4.87 -10.38 12.28
CA ASP A 246 4.76 -11.83 12.22
C ASP A 246 3.34 -12.24 11.87
N GLU A 247 2.35 -11.69 12.57
CA GLU A 247 0.93 -11.98 12.36
C GLU A 247 0.48 -11.57 10.95
N VAL A 248 0.93 -10.42 10.47
CA VAL A 248 0.59 -9.95 9.11
C VAL A 248 1.24 -10.85 8.05
N ALA A 249 2.50 -11.25 8.25
CA ALA A 249 3.19 -12.15 7.33
C ALA A 249 2.51 -13.52 7.27
N ASP A 250 2.15 -14.08 8.44
CA ASP A 250 1.43 -15.36 8.52
C ASP A 250 0.04 -15.28 7.86
N MET A 251 -0.70 -14.19 8.06
CA MET A 251 -1.99 -13.98 7.39
C MET A 251 -1.83 -13.92 5.87
N LEU A 252 -0.84 -13.18 5.37
CA LEU A 252 -0.56 -13.08 3.93
C LEU A 252 -0.13 -14.42 3.36
N HIS A 253 0.77 -15.14 4.04
CA HIS A 253 1.24 -16.45 3.63
C HIS A 253 0.07 -17.46 3.53
N ASN A 254 -0.72 -17.56 4.59
CA ASN A 254 -1.87 -18.46 4.63
C ASN A 254 -2.93 -18.10 3.57
N TRP A 255 -3.16 -16.80 3.36
CA TRP A 255 -4.04 -16.31 2.32
C TRP A 255 -3.57 -16.73 0.92
N VAL A 256 -2.32 -16.48 0.60
CA VAL A 256 -1.71 -16.88 -0.68
C VAL A 256 -1.80 -18.40 -0.86
N ALA A 257 -1.43 -19.18 0.17
CA ALA A 257 -1.45 -20.64 0.12
C ALA A 257 -2.87 -21.21 -0.07
N SER A 258 -3.89 -20.57 0.50
CA SER A 258 -5.29 -20.99 0.37
C SER A 258 -5.87 -20.83 -1.04
N LEU A 259 -5.23 -20.03 -1.87
CA LEU A 259 -5.65 -19.73 -3.25
C LEU A 259 -4.78 -20.44 -4.31
N SER A 260 -3.74 -21.12 -3.89
CA SER A 260 -2.93 -21.95 -4.78
C SER A 260 -3.68 -23.23 -5.14
N PRO A 261 -3.63 -23.67 -6.40
CA PRO A 261 -4.32 -24.88 -6.84
C PRO A 261 -3.78 -26.17 -6.22
#